data_c37bc3c1f67ee6c752a63993e96e170b
#
_entry.id   c37bc3c1f67ee6c752a63993e96e170b
#
_cell.length_a   1.000
_cell.length_b   1.000
_cell.length_c   1.000
_cell.angle_alpha   90.00
_cell.angle_beta   90.00
_cell.angle_gamma   90.00
#
_symmetry.space_group_name_H-M   'P 1'
#
loop_
_entity.id
_entity.type
_entity.pdbx_description
1 polymer ?
#
loop_
_entity_poly.entity_id
_entity_poly.type
_entity_poly.pdbx_seq_one_letter_code
_entity_poly.pdbx_strand_id
1 'polypeptide(L)'
;MSKINEVAELVEKGKAKLVGPAVQEAIDEGDDPVAILNDGMISAMSVVGEKFKNGEIFVPEMLVAARAMKKGVEVLKPHLASGSTGALGKAIIATVSGDLHDIGKNLVAMMIESAGFEVIDLGVDVPAAKIIECYKENPDVKIIALSALLTTTMPALKETVEALNAADFRGNIKVMVGGAPITEAFAEEIGADGYSDDAASAASLAKKLAA
;
A
#
# COMPACT_ATOMS: atom_id res chain seq x y z
N MET A 1 -20.31 -10.78 20.06
CA MET A 1 -19.51 -10.49 18.85
C MET A 1 -18.08 -10.62 19.29
N SER A 2 -17.17 -11.25 18.54
CA SER A 2 -15.77 -11.29 18.98
C SER A 2 -15.19 -9.88 18.94
N LYS A 3 -14.19 -9.58 19.80
CA LYS A 3 -13.53 -8.27 19.80
C LYS A 3 -12.87 -7.95 18.44
N ILE A 4 -12.35 -8.96 17.77
CA ILE A 4 -11.79 -8.83 16.41
C ILE A 4 -12.86 -8.31 15.41
N ASN A 5 -14.10 -8.84 15.49
CA ASN A 5 -15.19 -8.35 14.63
C ASN A 5 -15.60 -6.91 14.97
N GLU A 6 -15.57 -6.53 16.25
CA GLU A 6 -15.82 -5.16 16.68
C GLU A 6 -14.78 -4.20 16.13
N VAL A 7 -13.49 -4.58 16.20
CA VAL A 7 -12.39 -3.82 15.59
C VAL A 7 -12.60 -3.66 14.08
N ALA A 8 -12.96 -4.74 13.38
CA ALA A 8 -13.23 -4.69 11.95
C ALA A 8 -14.35 -3.68 11.60
N GLU A 9 -15.49 -3.74 12.29
CA GLU A 9 -16.58 -2.80 12.07
C GLU A 9 -16.19 -1.34 12.33
N LEU A 10 -15.40 -1.09 13.37
CA LEU A 10 -14.93 0.25 13.70
C LEU A 10 -13.97 0.80 12.63
N VAL A 11 -13.11 -0.05 12.03
CA VAL A 11 -12.25 0.32 10.91
C VAL A 11 -13.10 0.63 9.68
N GLU A 12 -14.03 -0.26 9.27
CA GLU A 12 -14.91 -0.04 8.11
C GLU A 12 -15.70 1.27 8.23
N LYS A 13 -16.21 1.56 9.43
CA LYS A 13 -16.99 2.78 9.72
C LYS A 13 -16.10 4.01 9.95
N GLY A 14 -14.78 3.88 9.88
CA GLY A 14 -13.83 4.97 10.05
C GLY A 14 -13.81 5.59 11.46
N LYS A 15 -14.12 4.82 12.50
CA LYS A 15 -14.24 5.29 13.89
C LYS A 15 -12.88 5.38 14.59
N ALA A 16 -11.96 6.18 14.04
CA ALA A 16 -10.57 6.28 14.47
C ALA A 16 -10.37 6.51 15.99
N LYS A 17 -11.30 7.20 16.67
CA LYS A 17 -11.23 7.42 18.12
C LYS A 17 -11.57 6.17 18.93
N LEU A 18 -12.28 5.22 18.36
CA LEU A 18 -12.79 4.03 19.04
C LEU A 18 -11.94 2.79 18.73
N VAL A 19 -11.28 2.75 17.57
CA VAL A 19 -10.49 1.57 17.15
C VAL A 19 -9.34 1.30 18.12
N GLY A 20 -8.58 2.32 18.54
CA GLY A 20 -7.47 2.13 19.48
C GLY A 20 -7.89 1.46 20.79
N PRO A 21 -8.89 2.02 21.52
CA PRO A 21 -9.46 1.36 22.70
C PRO A 21 -9.94 -0.07 22.45
N ALA A 22 -10.67 -0.32 21.35
CA ALA A 22 -11.17 -1.66 21.02
C ALA A 22 -10.03 -2.67 20.75
N VAL A 23 -8.96 -2.24 20.08
CA VAL A 23 -7.74 -3.06 19.88
C VAL A 23 -7.10 -3.38 21.21
N GLN A 24 -6.98 -2.39 22.12
CA GLN A 24 -6.40 -2.62 23.45
C GLN A 24 -7.24 -3.63 24.26
N GLU A 25 -8.57 -3.49 24.23
CA GLU A 25 -9.46 -4.44 24.89
C GLU A 25 -9.32 -5.85 24.32
N ALA A 26 -9.20 -6.00 22.98
CA ALA A 26 -8.97 -7.30 22.36
C ALA A 26 -7.66 -7.95 22.84
N ILE A 27 -6.59 -7.16 22.95
CA ILE A 27 -5.29 -7.63 23.51
C ILE A 27 -5.45 -8.04 24.96
N ASP A 28 -6.12 -7.23 25.78
CA ASP A 28 -6.32 -7.48 27.20
C ASP A 28 -7.19 -8.72 27.46
N GLU A 29 -8.12 -9.05 26.56
CA GLU A 29 -8.93 -10.28 26.57
C GLU A 29 -8.15 -11.51 26.09
N GLY A 30 -6.94 -11.33 25.53
CA GLY A 30 -6.04 -12.41 25.11
C GLY A 30 -6.16 -12.79 23.63
N ASP A 31 -6.81 -11.98 22.80
CA ASP A 31 -6.81 -12.19 21.36
C ASP A 31 -5.38 -12.05 20.80
N ASP A 32 -5.03 -12.89 19.81
CA ASP A 32 -3.71 -12.84 19.17
C ASP A 32 -3.54 -11.52 18.38
N PRO A 33 -2.50 -10.72 18.67
CA PRO A 33 -2.24 -9.46 17.95
C PRO A 33 -2.16 -9.62 16.44
N VAL A 34 -1.65 -10.75 15.94
CA VAL A 34 -1.58 -11.04 14.50
C VAL A 34 -2.99 -11.29 13.93
N ALA A 35 -3.85 -11.98 14.67
CA ALA A 35 -5.25 -12.18 14.26
C ALA A 35 -6.03 -10.87 14.29
N ILE A 36 -5.84 -10.00 15.29
CA ILE A 36 -6.45 -8.66 15.33
C ILE A 36 -6.04 -7.85 14.09
N LEU A 37 -4.77 -7.91 13.70
CA LEU A 37 -4.27 -7.22 12.51
C LEU A 37 -4.90 -7.80 11.23
N ASN A 38 -4.80 -9.10 11.02
CA ASN A 38 -5.17 -9.73 9.75
C ASN A 38 -6.69 -9.86 9.59
N ASP A 39 -7.35 -10.49 10.57
CA ASP A 39 -8.77 -10.84 10.48
C ASP A 39 -9.68 -9.66 10.89
N GLY A 40 -9.19 -8.78 11.74
CA GLY A 40 -9.88 -7.56 12.12
C GLY A 40 -9.63 -6.43 11.12
N MET A 41 -8.41 -5.88 11.09
CA MET A 41 -8.16 -4.60 10.44
C MET A 41 -7.88 -4.72 8.94
N ILE A 42 -7.01 -5.63 8.49
CA ILE A 42 -6.67 -5.81 7.05
C ILE A 42 -7.89 -6.33 6.30
N SER A 43 -8.65 -7.26 6.88
CA SER A 43 -9.92 -7.76 6.32
C SER A 43 -10.93 -6.63 6.14
N ALA A 44 -11.10 -5.76 7.15
CA ALA A 44 -11.97 -4.59 7.07
C ALA A 44 -11.58 -3.64 5.94
N MET A 45 -10.28 -3.35 5.78
CA MET A 45 -9.81 -2.51 4.68
C MET A 45 -9.98 -3.16 3.31
N SER A 46 -9.97 -4.48 3.22
CA SER A 46 -10.32 -5.18 1.97
C SER A 46 -11.79 -4.96 1.60
N VAL A 47 -12.71 -5.00 2.58
CA VAL A 47 -14.14 -4.67 2.37
C VAL A 47 -14.32 -3.20 1.95
N VAL A 48 -13.60 -2.28 2.59
CA VAL A 48 -13.59 -0.85 2.21
C VAL A 48 -13.11 -0.66 0.78
N GLY A 49 -12.04 -1.35 0.37
CA GLY A 49 -11.53 -1.33 -1.00
C GLY A 49 -12.54 -1.83 -2.03
N GLU A 50 -13.25 -2.94 -1.75
CA GLU A 50 -14.30 -3.45 -2.63
C GLU A 50 -15.49 -2.48 -2.75
N LYS A 51 -15.93 -1.88 -1.63
CA LYS A 51 -16.98 -0.85 -1.64
C LYS A 51 -16.58 0.37 -2.46
N PHE A 52 -15.32 0.79 -2.37
CA PHE A 52 -14.80 1.89 -3.18
C PHE A 52 -14.81 1.54 -4.68
N LYS A 53 -14.29 0.37 -5.03
CA LYS A 53 -14.26 -0.13 -6.41
C LYS A 53 -15.66 -0.23 -7.03
N ASN A 54 -16.67 -0.63 -6.23
CA ASN A 54 -18.06 -0.73 -6.66
C ASN A 54 -18.78 0.63 -6.67
N GLY A 55 -18.14 1.73 -6.27
CA GLY A 55 -18.75 3.06 -6.19
C GLY A 55 -19.75 3.24 -5.04
N GLU A 56 -19.72 2.34 -4.05
CA GLU A 56 -20.60 2.41 -2.88
C GLU A 56 -20.12 3.44 -1.85
N ILE A 57 -18.80 3.70 -1.84
CA ILE A 57 -18.15 4.76 -1.04
C ILE A 57 -17.18 5.54 -1.93
N PHE A 58 -16.79 6.72 -1.47
CA PHE A 58 -15.89 7.62 -2.17
C PHE A 58 -14.58 7.83 -1.39
N VAL A 59 -13.66 8.60 -1.98
CA VAL A 59 -12.33 8.87 -1.37
C VAL A 59 -12.41 9.35 0.08
N PRO A 60 -13.32 10.26 0.49
CA PRO A 60 -13.39 10.69 1.89
C PRO A 60 -13.67 9.55 2.87
N GLU A 61 -14.59 8.65 2.57
CA GLU A 61 -14.91 7.50 3.43
C GLU A 61 -13.75 6.52 3.52
N MET A 62 -13.08 6.26 2.39
CA MET A 62 -11.90 5.40 2.34
C MET A 62 -10.76 5.98 3.19
N LEU A 63 -10.50 7.31 3.11
CA LEU A 63 -9.49 7.99 3.93
C LEU A 63 -9.79 7.91 5.43
N VAL A 64 -11.07 8.00 5.81
CA VAL A 64 -11.48 7.91 7.22
C VAL A 64 -11.27 6.49 7.74
N ALA A 65 -11.59 5.46 6.96
CA ALA A 65 -11.32 4.06 7.31
C ALA A 65 -9.81 3.77 7.43
N ALA A 66 -8.99 4.22 6.47
CA ALA A 66 -7.53 4.07 6.53
C ALA A 66 -6.92 4.76 7.75
N ARG A 67 -7.43 5.96 8.12
CA ARG A 67 -7.00 6.63 9.36
C ARG A 67 -7.39 5.84 10.62
N ALA A 68 -8.57 5.20 10.62
CA ALA A 68 -8.99 4.35 11.71
C ALA A 68 -8.08 3.13 11.84
N MET A 69 -7.76 2.47 10.74
CA MET A 69 -6.78 1.38 10.70
C MET A 69 -5.43 1.80 11.26
N LYS A 70 -4.87 2.92 10.81
CA LYS A 70 -3.58 3.43 11.28
C LYS A 70 -3.56 3.60 12.80
N LYS A 71 -4.66 4.10 13.40
CA LYS A 71 -4.79 4.23 14.86
C LYS A 71 -4.82 2.88 15.57
N GLY A 72 -5.43 1.87 15.00
CA GLY A 72 -5.38 0.51 15.55
C GLY A 72 -3.98 -0.11 15.48
N VAL A 73 -3.29 0.06 14.33
CA VAL A 73 -1.91 -0.43 14.16
C VAL A 73 -0.94 0.23 15.14
N GLU A 74 -1.09 1.52 15.45
CA GLU A 74 -0.27 2.21 16.45
C GLU A 74 -0.35 1.52 17.82
N VAL A 75 -1.53 1.01 18.22
CA VAL A 75 -1.73 0.27 19.47
C VAL A 75 -1.17 -1.15 19.39
N LEU A 76 -1.35 -1.82 18.26
CA LEU A 76 -0.85 -3.19 18.05
C LEU A 76 0.68 -3.28 17.97
N LYS A 77 1.33 -2.25 17.43
CA LYS A 77 2.75 -2.28 17.07
C LYS A 77 3.68 -2.78 18.20
N PRO A 78 3.52 -2.39 19.48
CA PRO A 78 4.34 -2.92 20.58
C PRO A 78 4.13 -4.41 20.88
N HIS A 79 3.00 -4.97 20.47
CA HIS A 79 2.60 -6.36 20.73
C HIS A 79 2.91 -7.30 19.57
N LEU A 80 3.30 -6.75 18.41
CA LEU A 80 3.72 -7.52 17.25
C LEU A 80 5.22 -7.81 17.35
N ALA A 81 5.62 -9.05 17.08
CA ALA A 81 7.04 -9.39 16.97
C ALA A 81 7.70 -8.56 15.85
N SER A 82 9.01 -8.30 16.02
CA SER A 82 9.77 -7.55 15.00
C SER A 82 9.61 -8.21 13.62
N GLY A 83 9.01 -7.49 12.69
CA GLY A 83 8.67 -7.97 11.32
C GLY A 83 7.20 -8.26 11.06
N SER A 84 6.33 -8.30 12.10
CA SER A 84 4.89 -8.60 11.90
C SER A 84 4.06 -7.38 11.48
N THR A 85 4.58 -6.16 11.60
CA THR A 85 3.90 -4.93 11.16
C THR A 85 3.87 -4.76 9.64
N GLY A 86 4.73 -5.46 8.92
CA GLY A 86 4.70 -5.58 7.47
C GLY A 86 4.51 -7.05 7.08
N ALA A 87 3.39 -7.66 7.49
CA ALA A 87 3.14 -9.09 7.32
C ALA A 87 3.24 -9.56 5.85
N LEU A 88 3.01 -8.66 4.88
CA LEU A 88 3.15 -8.93 3.46
C LEU A 88 4.52 -8.53 2.89
N GLY A 89 5.35 -7.81 3.66
CA GLY A 89 6.66 -7.30 3.24
C GLY A 89 6.68 -5.78 3.14
N LYS A 90 7.75 -5.25 2.52
CA LYS A 90 7.91 -3.82 2.30
C LYS A 90 7.58 -3.43 0.87
N ALA A 91 7.10 -2.19 0.69
CA ALA A 91 6.85 -1.57 -0.60
C ALA A 91 7.53 -0.20 -0.69
N ILE A 92 8.27 0.07 -1.77
CA ILE A 92 8.74 1.41 -2.12
C ILE A 92 7.70 2.06 -3.01
N ILE A 93 7.36 3.32 -2.73
CA ILE A 93 6.45 4.11 -3.56
C ILE A 93 7.13 5.43 -3.96
N ALA A 94 6.97 5.81 -5.24
CA ALA A 94 7.53 7.05 -5.77
C ALA A 94 6.73 7.59 -6.94
N THR A 95 6.70 8.91 -7.09
CA THR A 95 6.39 9.57 -8.36
C THR A 95 7.70 9.81 -9.11
N VAL A 96 7.73 9.43 -10.38
CA VAL A 96 8.97 9.44 -11.19
C VAL A 96 9.53 10.84 -11.43
N SER A 97 10.77 10.90 -11.90
CA SER A 97 11.48 12.14 -12.18
C SER A 97 10.69 13.06 -13.12
N GLY A 98 10.70 14.36 -12.80
CA GLY A 98 10.00 15.40 -13.54
C GLY A 98 8.50 15.52 -13.23
N ASP A 99 7.95 14.65 -12.36
CA ASP A 99 6.55 14.67 -11.97
C ASP A 99 6.40 15.04 -10.48
N LEU A 100 5.62 16.08 -10.19
CA LEU A 100 5.40 16.61 -8.84
C LEU A 100 4.04 16.24 -8.25
N HIS A 101 3.25 15.41 -8.94
CA HIS A 101 1.93 15.01 -8.48
C HIS A 101 2.04 13.91 -7.42
N ASP A 102 1.39 14.13 -6.28
CA ASP A 102 1.47 13.24 -5.12
C ASP A 102 0.11 12.76 -4.60
N ILE A 103 -1.00 13.41 -4.93
CA ILE A 103 -2.31 13.08 -4.34
C ILE A 103 -2.68 11.62 -4.60
N GLY A 104 -2.61 11.16 -5.86
CA GLY A 104 -2.90 9.78 -6.22
C GLY A 104 -1.91 8.80 -5.60
N LYS A 105 -0.62 9.12 -5.66
CA LYS A 105 0.47 8.33 -5.04
C LYS A 105 0.25 8.17 -3.53
N ASN A 106 -0.07 9.23 -2.82
CA ASN A 106 -0.31 9.20 -1.37
C ASN A 106 -1.52 8.33 -1.02
N LEU A 107 -2.56 8.34 -1.87
CA LEU A 107 -3.73 7.49 -1.71
C LEU A 107 -3.36 6.00 -1.91
N VAL A 108 -2.59 5.69 -2.94
CA VAL A 108 -2.05 4.34 -3.18
C VAL A 108 -1.17 3.89 -2.01
N ALA A 109 -0.26 4.74 -1.53
CA ALA A 109 0.59 4.46 -0.38
C ALA A 109 -0.22 4.05 0.85
N MET A 110 -1.26 4.84 1.17
CA MET A 110 -2.15 4.57 2.30
C MET A 110 -2.91 3.25 2.13
N MET A 111 -3.37 2.94 0.93
CA MET A 111 -4.10 1.69 0.67
C MET A 111 -3.17 0.48 0.73
N ILE A 112 -1.94 0.57 0.24
CA ILE A 112 -0.93 -0.49 0.34
C ILE A 112 -0.51 -0.68 1.81
N GLU A 113 -0.31 0.42 2.59
CA GLU A 113 -0.06 0.35 4.03
C GLU A 113 -1.21 -0.36 4.76
N SER A 114 -2.46 0.02 4.42
CA SER A 114 -3.67 -0.60 4.97
C SER A 114 -3.89 -2.05 4.54
N ALA A 115 -3.24 -2.48 3.47
CA ALA A 115 -3.23 -3.86 3.01
C ALA A 115 -2.24 -4.76 3.77
N GLY A 116 -1.41 -4.19 4.66
CA GLY A 116 -0.46 -4.90 5.51
C GLY A 116 1.00 -4.83 5.05
N PHE A 117 1.35 -3.90 4.17
CA PHE A 117 2.74 -3.62 3.81
C PHE A 117 3.35 -2.53 4.70
N GLU A 118 4.66 -2.60 4.93
CA GLU A 118 5.45 -1.46 5.37
C GLU A 118 5.81 -0.61 4.14
N VAL A 119 5.36 0.67 4.11
CA VAL A 119 5.54 1.54 2.95
C VAL A 119 6.70 2.51 3.17
N ILE A 120 7.64 2.54 2.23
CA ILE A 120 8.72 3.51 2.12
C ILE A 120 8.35 4.48 0.99
N ASP A 121 7.86 5.65 1.35
CA ASP A 121 7.47 6.69 0.40
C ASP A 121 8.64 7.63 0.11
N LEU A 122 9.14 7.60 -1.12
CA LEU A 122 10.25 8.44 -1.57
C LEU A 122 9.82 9.84 -2.04
N GLY A 123 8.51 10.09 -2.11
CA GLY A 123 7.96 11.37 -2.54
C GLY A 123 7.81 11.50 -4.05
N VAL A 124 8.07 12.70 -4.55
CA VAL A 124 7.90 13.08 -5.96
C VAL A 124 9.23 13.44 -6.59
N ASP A 125 9.26 13.52 -7.92
CA ASP A 125 10.48 13.85 -8.69
C ASP A 125 11.66 12.90 -8.35
N VAL A 126 11.38 11.60 -8.31
CA VAL A 126 12.32 10.59 -7.83
C VAL A 126 13.03 9.94 -9.02
N PRO A 127 14.35 10.12 -9.18
CA PRO A 127 15.12 9.44 -10.21
C PRO A 127 15.30 7.94 -9.90
N ALA A 128 15.43 7.12 -10.94
CA ALA A 128 15.63 5.68 -10.82
C ALA A 128 16.78 5.30 -9.87
N ALA A 129 17.88 6.05 -9.90
CA ALA A 129 19.05 5.82 -9.04
C ALA A 129 18.70 5.87 -7.55
N LYS A 130 17.83 6.80 -7.12
CA LYS A 130 17.38 6.91 -5.72
C LYS A 130 16.51 5.73 -5.31
N ILE A 131 15.67 5.21 -6.22
CA ILE A 131 14.85 4.02 -5.96
C ILE A 131 15.75 2.79 -5.78
N ILE A 132 16.74 2.62 -6.66
CA ILE A 132 17.73 1.53 -6.59
C ILE A 132 18.57 1.61 -5.31
N GLU A 133 19.00 2.80 -4.90
CA GLU A 133 19.71 3.02 -3.64
C GLU A 133 18.85 2.65 -2.44
N CYS A 134 17.61 3.10 -2.40
CA CYS A 134 16.65 2.76 -1.34
C CYS A 134 16.42 1.24 -1.25
N TYR A 135 16.31 0.55 -2.39
CA TYR A 135 16.22 -0.90 -2.39
C TYR A 135 17.47 -1.56 -1.80
N LYS A 136 18.67 -1.11 -2.14
CA LYS A 136 19.91 -1.66 -1.58
C LYS A 136 20.01 -1.51 -0.07
N GLU A 137 19.44 -0.45 0.48
CA GLU A 137 19.32 -0.24 1.93
C GLU A 137 18.20 -1.09 2.56
N ASN A 138 17.20 -1.51 1.77
CA ASN A 138 16.04 -2.27 2.19
C ASN A 138 15.81 -3.50 1.28
N PRO A 139 16.70 -4.50 1.33
CA PRO A 139 16.66 -5.64 0.39
C PRO A 139 15.49 -6.61 0.61
N ASP A 140 14.70 -6.41 1.65
CA ASP A 140 13.46 -7.11 1.96
C ASP A 140 12.21 -6.48 1.30
N VAL A 141 12.38 -5.42 0.53
CA VAL A 141 11.31 -4.83 -0.31
C VAL A 141 10.88 -5.84 -1.38
N LYS A 142 9.57 -6.06 -1.47
CA LYS A 142 8.96 -6.95 -2.47
C LYS A 142 8.30 -6.19 -3.61
N ILE A 143 7.78 -4.99 -3.34
CA ILE A 143 7.00 -4.19 -4.30
C ILE A 143 7.67 -2.83 -4.51
N ILE A 144 7.78 -2.42 -5.77
CA ILE A 144 8.09 -1.04 -6.15
C ILE A 144 6.91 -0.50 -6.95
N ALA A 145 6.21 0.50 -6.41
CA ALA A 145 5.06 1.13 -7.03
C ALA A 145 5.43 2.53 -7.55
N LEU A 146 5.26 2.74 -8.85
CA LEU A 146 5.67 3.97 -9.54
C LEU A 146 4.47 4.69 -10.12
N SER A 147 4.46 6.01 -10.03
CA SER A 147 3.39 6.88 -10.50
C SER A 147 3.92 7.93 -11.49
N ALA A 148 3.14 8.16 -12.56
CA ALA A 148 3.32 9.30 -13.46
C ALA A 148 1.93 9.85 -13.84
N LEU A 149 1.74 11.17 -13.76
CA LEU A 149 0.44 11.80 -14.04
C LEU A 149 0.38 12.54 -15.38
N LEU A 150 1.53 12.83 -15.98
CA LEU A 150 1.63 13.57 -17.23
C LEU A 150 2.11 12.67 -18.36
N THR A 151 1.59 12.88 -19.57
CA THR A 151 2.11 12.20 -20.78
C THR A 151 3.59 12.52 -21.00
N THR A 152 4.04 13.71 -20.58
CA THR A 152 5.45 14.15 -20.64
C THR A 152 6.36 13.45 -19.64
N THR A 153 5.82 12.80 -18.60
CA THR A 153 6.59 12.04 -17.59
C THR A 153 6.50 10.53 -17.80
N MET A 154 5.70 10.04 -18.75
CA MET A 154 5.69 8.63 -19.15
C MET A 154 7.07 8.10 -19.61
N PRO A 155 7.89 8.88 -20.37
CA PRO A 155 9.25 8.45 -20.68
C PRO A 155 10.12 8.20 -19.43
N ALA A 156 10.04 9.07 -18.42
CA ALA A 156 10.77 8.88 -17.16
C ALA A 156 10.29 7.63 -16.39
N LEU A 157 8.99 7.31 -16.46
CA LEU A 157 8.45 6.06 -15.92
C LEU A 157 9.05 4.84 -16.64
N LYS A 158 9.07 4.87 -17.99
CA LYS A 158 9.69 3.82 -18.81
C LYS A 158 11.17 3.63 -18.46
N GLU A 159 11.95 4.70 -18.47
CA GLU A 159 13.38 4.67 -18.11
C GLU A 159 13.60 4.10 -16.70
N THR A 160 12.73 4.44 -15.74
CA THR A 160 12.82 3.93 -14.37
C THR A 160 12.54 2.43 -14.32
N VAL A 161 11.51 1.95 -15.02
CA VAL A 161 11.18 0.51 -15.09
C VAL A 161 12.29 -0.26 -15.80
N GLU A 162 12.83 0.27 -16.91
CA GLU A 162 13.95 -0.33 -17.62
C GLU A 162 15.20 -0.44 -16.73
N ALA A 163 15.51 0.60 -15.94
CA ALA A 163 16.63 0.58 -15.01
C ALA A 163 16.44 -0.47 -13.91
N LEU A 164 15.23 -0.63 -13.39
CA LEU A 164 14.89 -1.67 -12.41
C LEU A 164 14.96 -3.08 -13.04
N ASN A 165 14.51 -3.22 -14.29
CA ASN A 165 14.56 -4.49 -15.02
C ASN A 165 16.00 -4.92 -15.33
N ALA A 166 16.94 -3.97 -15.48
CA ALA A 166 18.36 -4.24 -15.68
C ALA A 166 19.14 -4.49 -14.38
N ALA A 167 18.53 -4.28 -13.21
CA ALA A 167 19.20 -4.44 -11.93
C ALA A 167 19.38 -5.93 -11.56
N ASP A 168 20.47 -6.24 -10.88
CA ASP A 168 20.84 -7.59 -10.42
C ASP A 168 19.81 -8.19 -9.43
N PHE A 169 19.07 -7.35 -8.74
CA PHE A 169 18.02 -7.74 -7.79
C PHE A 169 16.62 -7.87 -8.42
N ARG A 170 16.46 -7.68 -9.74
CA ARG A 170 15.15 -7.69 -10.42
C ARG A 170 14.27 -8.88 -10.06
N GLY A 171 14.88 -10.04 -9.90
CA GLY A 171 14.17 -11.28 -9.55
C GLY A 171 13.54 -11.29 -8.15
N ASN A 172 13.96 -10.37 -7.27
CA ASN A 172 13.48 -10.29 -5.88
C ASN A 172 12.30 -9.31 -5.69
N ILE A 173 12.00 -8.51 -6.71
CA ILE A 173 10.98 -7.44 -6.64
C ILE A 173 9.92 -7.62 -7.72
N LYS A 174 8.77 -7.00 -7.45
CA LYS A 174 7.73 -6.77 -8.45
C LYS A 174 7.51 -5.27 -8.63
N VAL A 175 7.45 -4.84 -9.89
CA VAL A 175 7.26 -3.44 -10.26
C VAL A 175 5.84 -3.24 -10.75
N MET A 176 5.10 -2.35 -10.10
CA MET A 176 3.76 -1.96 -10.52
C MET A 176 3.71 -0.47 -10.84
N VAL A 177 2.87 -0.11 -11.80
CA VAL A 177 2.77 1.26 -12.30
C VAL A 177 1.32 1.73 -12.32
N GLY A 178 1.12 3.05 -12.24
CA GLY A 178 -0.19 3.67 -12.34
C GLY A 178 -0.09 5.19 -12.57
N GLY A 179 -1.25 5.81 -12.72
CA GLY A 179 -1.41 7.24 -12.99
C GLY A 179 -2.29 7.49 -14.19
N ALA A 180 -2.88 8.68 -14.28
CA ALA A 180 -3.96 8.97 -15.23
C ALA A 180 -3.65 8.66 -16.72
N PRO A 181 -2.43 8.90 -17.26
CA PRO A 181 -2.12 8.56 -18.66
C PRO A 181 -1.64 7.12 -18.84
N ILE A 182 -1.46 6.36 -17.76
CA ILE A 182 -0.92 5.00 -17.82
C ILE A 182 -2.04 4.02 -18.16
N THR A 183 -1.72 3.07 -19.02
CA THR A 183 -2.62 1.99 -19.43
C THR A 183 -1.95 0.64 -19.18
N GLU A 184 -2.75 -0.43 -19.13
CA GLU A 184 -2.24 -1.80 -19.03
C GLU A 184 -1.27 -2.13 -20.18
N ALA A 185 -1.65 -1.76 -21.41
CA ALA A 185 -0.79 -1.97 -22.58
C ALA A 185 0.56 -1.24 -22.48
N PHE A 186 0.58 -0.01 -21.92
CA PHE A 186 1.84 0.71 -21.69
C PHE A 186 2.67 0.05 -20.59
N ALA A 187 2.04 -0.41 -19.51
CA ALA A 187 2.72 -1.14 -18.43
C ALA A 187 3.39 -2.43 -18.95
N GLU A 188 2.70 -3.18 -19.80
CA GLU A 188 3.25 -4.36 -20.48
C GLU A 188 4.42 -3.99 -21.41
N GLU A 189 4.25 -2.93 -22.24
CA GLU A 189 5.30 -2.46 -23.14
C GLU A 189 6.60 -2.14 -22.41
N ILE A 190 6.51 -1.48 -21.25
CA ILE A 190 7.70 -1.08 -20.49
C ILE A 190 8.25 -2.19 -19.58
N GLY A 191 7.58 -3.35 -19.52
CA GLY A 191 8.01 -4.51 -18.73
C GLY A 191 7.75 -4.38 -17.23
N ALA A 192 6.70 -3.66 -16.83
CA ALA A 192 6.19 -3.68 -15.46
C ALA A 192 5.47 -5.01 -15.17
N ASP A 193 5.45 -5.45 -13.89
CA ASP A 193 4.76 -6.67 -13.47
C ASP A 193 3.24 -6.47 -13.31
N GLY A 194 2.78 -5.22 -13.27
CA GLY A 194 1.35 -4.96 -13.20
C GLY A 194 0.98 -3.47 -13.26
N TYR A 195 -0.30 -3.25 -13.50
CA TYR A 195 -0.94 -1.95 -13.61
C TYR A 195 -2.19 -1.89 -12.74
N SER A 196 -2.49 -0.72 -12.22
CA SER A 196 -3.78 -0.44 -11.58
C SER A 196 -4.25 0.99 -11.88
N ASP A 197 -5.54 1.14 -12.07
CA ASP A 197 -6.21 2.39 -12.41
C ASP A 197 -6.69 3.17 -11.17
N ASP A 198 -6.76 2.51 -10.01
CA ASP A 198 -7.18 3.12 -8.75
C ASP A 198 -6.39 2.59 -7.54
N ALA A 199 -6.54 3.26 -6.40
CA ALA A 199 -5.77 2.96 -5.20
C ALA A 199 -6.17 1.64 -4.52
N ALA A 200 -7.44 1.24 -4.58
CA ALA A 200 -7.91 -0.02 -4.00
C ALA A 200 -7.45 -1.20 -4.85
N SER A 201 -7.55 -1.08 -6.17
CA SER A 201 -7.01 -2.06 -7.13
C SER A 201 -5.48 -2.17 -6.99
N ALA A 202 -4.76 -1.06 -6.75
CA ALA A 202 -3.33 -1.07 -6.48
C ALA A 202 -2.97 -1.90 -5.25
N ALA A 203 -3.69 -1.75 -4.15
CA ALA A 203 -3.46 -2.54 -2.93
C ALA A 203 -3.74 -4.04 -3.16
N SER A 204 -4.80 -4.37 -3.90
CA SER A 204 -5.14 -5.74 -4.26
C SER A 204 -4.08 -6.37 -5.16
N LEU A 205 -3.57 -5.60 -6.14
CA LEU A 205 -2.50 -6.01 -7.04
C LEU A 205 -1.19 -6.25 -6.26
N ALA A 206 -0.82 -5.34 -5.35
CA ALA A 206 0.37 -5.49 -4.52
C ALA A 206 0.34 -6.79 -3.69
N LYS A 207 -0.82 -7.13 -3.07
CA LYS A 207 -1.00 -8.42 -2.38
C LYS A 207 -0.77 -9.61 -3.31
N LYS A 208 -1.36 -9.56 -4.52
CA LYS A 208 -1.24 -10.65 -5.51
C LYS A 208 0.20 -10.83 -5.98
N LEU A 209 0.93 -9.74 -6.18
CA LEU A 209 2.31 -9.78 -6.66
C LEU A 209 3.31 -10.21 -5.58
N ALA A 210 3.00 -9.97 -4.30
CA ALA A 210 3.86 -10.32 -3.17
C ALA A 210 3.68 -11.77 -2.68
N ALA A 211 2.59 -12.44 -3.09
CA ALA A 211 2.29 -13.83 -2.73
C ALA A 211 3.19 -14.81 -3.48
#